data_431cd288a56ee1b14bfaa9ac57fa49a8
#
_entry.id   431cd288a56ee1b14bfaa9ac57fa49a8
#
_cell.length_a   1.000
_cell.length_b   1.000
_cell.length_c   1.000
_cell.angle_alpha   90.00
_cell.angle_beta   90.00
_cell.angle_gamma   90.00
#
_symmetry.space_group_name_H-M   'P 1'
#
loop_
_entity.id
_entity.type
_entity.pdbx_description
1 polymer ?
#
loop_
_entity_poly.entity_id
_entity_poly.type
_entity_poly.pdbx_seq_one_letter_code
_entity_poly.pdbx_strand_id
1 'polypeptide(L)'
;TYHISGVPITEDGGKLVGILTNRDIRFVEPGDYDRPVSEFMTPQPLVTAPVGISLEAAKRLLQKHRIEKLPLVDENGVIKGLLTVKDIQKARDFPLASKDSQGRLLVGAAVGVGADLEGRAQLLVDSDVDLLVVDTAHGHSAGVIKAIQRIHHHWPDVPVLAGNVVTAEGAQDLIIAGANAIKVGVGAGSICTTRVISGAGMPQVTAIYECSRVAHKYDIPVIADGGIKYSGDIVKAIVAGADLVMLGSLLAGLEESPGEEVLFEGRRFKEYRGMGSLGAMQGYGRDRYASAQMGSSKLVPEGIEGRVPYKGSLRDYVFQLVGGLRSGMGYAGVQDLEGLRTQVKLRRITNAGLIESHPHDVIITKEAPNYQVNQ
;
A
#
# COMPACT_ATOMS: atom_id res chain seq x y z
N THR A 1 18.50 -6.82 -12.35
CA THR A 1 17.76 -5.63 -11.87
C THR A 1 16.26 -5.92 -11.76
N TYR A 2 15.62 -6.48 -12.79
CA TYR A 2 14.15 -6.62 -12.83
C TYR A 2 13.61 -7.99 -12.37
N HIS A 3 14.46 -8.99 -12.12
CA HIS A 3 14.10 -10.35 -11.68
C HIS A 3 12.98 -11.01 -12.49
N ILE A 4 12.89 -10.71 -13.79
CA ILE A 4 11.95 -11.32 -14.73
C ILE A 4 12.56 -12.55 -15.39
N SER A 5 11.72 -13.56 -15.66
CA SER A 5 12.18 -14.86 -16.16
C SER A 5 11.92 -15.06 -17.66
N GLY A 6 11.43 -14.04 -18.34
CA GLY A 6 11.24 -14.03 -19.80
C GLY A 6 10.48 -12.83 -20.28
N VAL A 7 10.77 -12.43 -21.50
CA VAL A 7 10.25 -11.23 -22.16
C VAL A 7 9.71 -11.61 -23.53
N PRO A 8 8.46 -11.26 -23.90
CA PRO A 8 7.97 -11.32 -25.26
C PRO A 8 8.77 -10.35 -26.15
N ILE A 9 9.12 -10.79 -27.34
CA ILE A 9 9.84 -9.97 -28.31
C ILE A 9 8.87 -9.60 -29.44
N THR A 10 8.83 -8.31 -29.74
CA THR A 10 7.92 -7.75 -30.74
C THR A 10 8.69 -6.99 -31.82
N GLU A 11 8.12 -6.91 -33.01
CA GLU A 11 8.51 -5.95 -34.03
C GLU A 11 7.68 -4.66 -33.93
N ASP A 12 7.92 -3.71 -34.83
CA ASP A 12 7.18 -2.46 -34.88
C ASP A 12 5.66 -2.67 -34.91
N GLY A 13 4.93 -1.90 -34.09
CA GLY A 13 3.48 -2.08 -33.92
C GLY A 13 3.10 -3.12 -32.86
N GLY A 14 4.06 -3.72 -32.17
CA GLY A 14 3.82 -4.62 -31.02
C GLY A 14 3.43 -6.06 -31.43
N LYS A 15 3.61 -6.44 -32.69
CA LYS A 15 3.34 -7.82 -33.18
C LYS A 15 4.36 -8.79 -32.59
N LEU A 16 3.88 -9.88 -32.00
CA LEU A 16 4.71 -10.88 -31.34
C LEU A 16 5.53 -11.68 -32.36
N VAL A 17 6.86 -11.68 -32.23
CA VAL A 17 7.79 -12.43 -33.11
C VAL A 17 8.57 -13.50 -32.37
N GLY A 18 8.67 -13.43 -31.03
CA GLY A 18 9.41 -14.42 -30.27
C GLY A 18 9.20 -14.23 -28.77
N ILE A 19 9.84 -15.09 -28.00
CA ILE A 19 9.95 -14.97 -26.55
C ILE A 19 11.37 -15.30 -26.10
N LEU A 20 11.96 -14.45 -25.28
CA LEU A 20 13.25 -14.69 -24.66
C LEU A 20 13.04 -15.08 -23.19
N THR A 21 13.60 -16.21 -22.78
CA THR A 21 13.47 -16.73 -21.41
C THR A 21 14.83 -17.01 -20.77
N ASN A 22 14.87 -17.23 -19.46
CA ASN A 22 16.10 -17.61 -18.77
C ASN A 22 16.72 -18.92 -19.30
N ARG A 23 15.96 -19.77 -19.99
CA ARG A 23 16.49 -20.97 -20.65
C ARG A 23 17.33 -20.61 -21.87
N ASP A 24 16.86 -19.63 -22.63
CA ASP A 24 17.49 -19.22 -23.88
C ASP A 24 18.83 -18.50 -23.63
N ILE A 25 18.94 -17.78 -22.51
CA ILE A 25 20.13 -16.99 -22.15
C ILE A 25 21.02 -17.68 -21.09
N ARG A 26 20.72 -18.90 -20.70
CA ARG A 26 21.41 -19.57 -19.57
C ARG A 26 22.92 -19.70 -19.78
N PHE A 27 23.35 -19.86 -21.00
CA PHE A 27 24.74 -20.07 -21.38
C PHE A 27 25.32 -18.95 -22.25
N VAL A 28 24.64 -17.80 -22.30
CA VAL A 28 25.14 -16.60 -23.00
C VAL A 28 26.26 -15.98 -22.17
N GLU A 29 27.41 -15.79 -22.79
CA GLU A 29 28.58 -15.20 -22.16
C GLU A 29 28.63 -13.66 -22.36
N PRO A 30 29.39 -12.92 -21.55
CA PRO A 30 29.49 -11.47 -21.69
C PRO A 30 29.91 -10.98 -23.09
N GLY A 31 30.68 -11.77 -23.83
CA GLY A 31 31.07 -11.45 -25.21
C GLY A 31 29.93 -11.51 -26.22
N ASP A 32 28.81 -12.12 -25.87
CA ASP A 32 27.63 -12.26 -26.74
C ASP A 32 26.53 -11.21 -26.47
N TYR A 33 26.72 -10.32 -25.47
CA TYR A 33 25.65 -9.39 -25.05
C TYR A 33 25.29 -8.34 -26.11
N ASP A 34 26.18 -8.09 -27.08
CA ASP A 34 25.94 -7.16 -28.18
C ASP A 34 25.27 -7.81 -29.40
N ARG A 35 25.03 -9.12 -29.36
CA ARG A 35 24.37 -9.85 -30.45
C ARG A 35 22.86 -9.62 -30.45
N PRO A 36 22.18 -9.66 -31.59
CA PRO A 36 20.74 -9.49 -31.70
C PRO A 36 19.96 -10.53 -30.88
N VAL A 37 18.93 -10.09 -30.19
CA VAL A 37 18.05 -10.96 -29.39
C VAL A 37 17.40 -12.07 -30.21
N SER A 38 17.19 -11.84 -31.51
CA SER A 38 16.66 -12.82 -32.47
C SER A 38 17.49 -14.08 -32.59
N GLU A 39 18.78 -14.04 -32.24
CA GLU A 39 19.66 -15.23 -32.29
C GLU A 39 19.49 -16.14 -31.07
N PHE A 40 18.91 -15.63 -29.98
CA PHE A 40 18.75 -16.35 -28.73
C PHE A 40 17.28 -16.68 -28.40
N MET A 41 16.33 -15.86 -28.88
CA MET A 41 14.90 -16.04 -28.56
C MET A 41 14.33 -17.32 -29.18
N THR A 42 13.29 -17.85 -28.57
CA THR A 42 12.40 -18.82 -29.21
C THR A 42 11.50 -18.07 -30.22
N PRO A 43 11.65 -18.31 -31.55
CA PRO A 43 10.87 -17.60 -32.56
C PRO A 43 9.45 -18.16 -32.70
N GLN A 44 8.64 -17.54 -33.59
CA GLN A 44 7.35 -18.11 -34.03
C GLN A 44 7.57 -19.46 -34.74
N PRO A 45 6.58 -20.42 -34.64
CA PRO A 45 5.26 -20.27 -34.04
C PRO A 45 5.29 -20.44 -32.50
N LEU A 46 4.67 -19.53 -31.77
CA LEU A 46 4.51 -19.61 -30.32
C LEU A 46 3.09 -20.05 -29.94
N VAL A 47 2.97 -20.72 -28.81
CA VAL A 47 1.66 -20.95 -28.18
C VAL A 47 1.18 -19.64 -27.57
N THR A 48 0.07 -19.13 -28.10
CA THR A 48 -0.56 -17.88 -27.66
C THR A 48 -2.02 -18.12 -27.27
N ALA A 49 -2.66 -17.14 -26.66
CA ALA A 49 -4.09 -17.16 -26.37
C ALA A 49 -4.71 -15.78 -26.60
N PRO A 50 -6.02 -15.68 -26.80
CA PRO A 50 -6.71 -14.40 -26.89
C PRO A 50 -6.78 -13.71 -25.52
N VAL A 51 -6.91 -12.39 -25.55
CA VAL A 51 -7.21 -11.58 -24.35
C VAL A 51 -8.54 -12.05 -23.74
N GLY A 52 -8.62 -12.11 -22.40
CA GLY A 52 -9.82 -12.58 -21.70
C GLY A 52 -9.95 -14.11 -21.56
N ILE A 53 -8.93 -14.88 -21.96
CA ILE A 53 -8.91 -16.32 -21.68
C ILE A 53 -9.07 -16.59 -20.17
N SER A 54 -9.90 -17.56 -19.78
CA SER A 54 -10.04 -17.94 -18.37
C SER A 54 -8.76 -18.58 -17.81
N LEU A 55 -8.48 -18.37 -16.52
CA LEU A 55 -7.30 -18.96 -15.87
C LEU A 55 -7.26 -20.49 -15.98
N GLU A 56 -8.42 -21.18 -15.94
CA GLU A 56 -8.50 -22.63 -16.10
C GLU A 56 -8.18 -23.07 -17.56
N ALA A 57 -8.61 -22.31 -18.55
CA ALA A 57 -8.23 -22.60 -19.95
C ALA A 57 -6.74 -22.34 -20.19
N ALA A 58 -6.21 -21.23 -19.66
CA ALA A 58 -4.79 -20.90 -19.73
C ALA A 58 -3.93 -21.98 -19.05
N LYS A 59 -4.33 -22.45 -17.87
CA LYS A 59 -3.66 -23.54 -17.15
C LYS A 59 -3.56 -24.81 -17.98
N ARG A 60 -4.64 -25.18 -18.67
CA ARG A 60 -4.65 -26.34 -19.58
C ARG A 60 -3.66 -26.18 -20.75
N LEU A 61 -3.57 -24.97 -21.34
CA LEU A 61 -2.61 -24.69 -22.41
C LEU A 61 -1.18 -24.75 -21.89
N LEU A 62 -0.87 -24.11 -20.77
CA LEU A 62 0.46 -24.14 -20.14
C LEU A 62 0.89 -25.57 -19.83
N GLN A 63 0.00 -26.38 -19.26
CA GLN A 63 0.27 -27.79 -18.95
C GLN A 63 0.45 -28.64 -20.20
N LYS A 64 -0.45 -28.51 -21.19
CA LYS A 64 -0.41 -29.29 -22.45
C LYS A 64 0.89 -29.06 -23.19
N HIS A 65 1.33 -27.81 -23.29
CA HIS A 65 2.52 -27.42 -24.03
C HIS A 65 3.80 -27.38 -23.17
N ARG A 66 3.70 -27.65 -21.88
CA ARG A 66 4.82 -27.63 -20.90
C ARG A 66 5.58 -26.30 -20.91
N ILE A 67 4.83 -25.20 -21.03
CA ILE A 67 5.36 -23.84 -21.00
C ILE A 67 4.97 -23.13 -19.72
N GLU A 68 5.74 -22.13 -19.29
CA GLU A 68 5.50 -21.35 -18.07
C GLU A 68 4.89 -19.99 -18.35
N LYS A 69 4.87 -19.57 -19.61
CA LYS A 69 4.42 -18.25 -20.06
C LYS A 69 3.57 -18.40 -21.30
N LEU A 70 2.43 -17.72 -21.28
CA LEU A 70 1.44 -17.72 -22.35
C LEU A 70 1.21 -16.28 -22.81
N PRO A 71 1.80 -15.85 -23.96
CA PRO A 71 1.51 -14.54 -24.50
C PRO A 71 0.03 -14.43 -24.90
N LEU A 72 -0.58 -13.31 -24.53
CA LEU A 72 -1.94 -12.96 -24.91
C LEU A 72 -1.89 -11.98 -26.07
N VAL A 73 -2.53 -12.34 -27.18
CA VAL A 73 -2.50 -11.55 -28.42
C VAL A 73 -3.91 -11.22 -28.90
N ASP A 74 -4.04 -10.14 -29.64
CA ASP A 74 -5.25 -9.82 -30.38
C ASP A 74 -5.31 -10.57 -31.73
N GLU A 75 -6.36 -10.32 -32.51
CA GLU A 75 -6.59 -10.96 -33.84
C GLU A 75 -5.47 -10.66 -34.85
N ASN A 76 -4.72 -9.58 -34.66
CA ASN A 76 -3.60 -9.18 -35.51
C ASN A 76 -2.24 -9.73 -35.05
N GLY A 77 -2.23 -10.50 -33.94
CA GLY A 77 -1.01 -11.03 -33.33
C GLY A 77 -0.23 -9.98 -32.50
N VAL A 78 -0.85 -8.83 -32.22
CA VAL A 78 -0.26 -7.80 -31.35
C VAL A 78 -0.38 -8.23 -29.90
N ILE A 79 0.74 -8.17 -29.14
CA ILE A 79 0.75 -8.56 -27.74
C ILE A 79 -0.05 -7.59 -26.89
N LYS A 80 -0.90 -8.14 -26.03
CA LYS A 80 -1.74 -7.38 -25.07
C LYS A 80 -1.46 -7.76 -23.62
N GLY A 81 -0.77 -8.88 -23.40
CA GLY A 81 -0.44 -9.33 -22.06
C GLY A 81 0.40 -10.61 -22.05
N LEU A 82 0.82 -10.99 -20.86
CA LEU A 82 1.57 -12.22 -20.62
C LEU A 82 1.01 -12.90 -19.37
N LEU A 83 0.44 -14.10 -19.51
CA LEU A 83 -0.03 -14.91 -18.41
C LEU A 83 1.00 -15.98 -18.07
N THR A 84 1.31 -16.13 -16.79
CA THR A 84 2.34 -17.06 -16.33
C THR A 84 1.79 -18.09 -15.33
N VAL A 85 2.52 -19.19 -15.12
CA VAL A 85 2.21 -20.16 -14.05
C VAL A 85 2.16 -19.47 -12.68
N LYS A 86 3.02 -18.46 -12.45
CA LYS A 86 3.03 -17.68 -11.20
C LYS A 86 1.73 -16.92 -10.98
N ASP A 87 1.10 -16.39 -12.04
CA ASP A 87 -0.16 -15.65 -11.92
C ASP A 87 -1.30 -16.58 -11.51
N ILE A 88 -1.34 -17.80 -12.07
CA ILE A 88 -2.31 -18.83 -11.67
C ILE A 88 -2.08 -19.26 -10.21
N GLN A 89 -0.82 -19.47 -9.80
CA GLN A 89 -0.49 -19.81 -8.43
C GLN A 89 -0.91 -18.70 -7.46
N LYS A 90 -0.57 -17.43 -7.78
CA LYS A 90 -0.96 -16.27 -6.96
C LYS A 90 -2.47 -16.11 -6.85
N ALA A 91 -3.23 -16.35 -7.93
CA ALA A 91 -4.69 -16.28 -7.88
C ALA A 91 -5.28 -17.33 -6.92
N ARG A 92 -4.67 -18.52 -6.86
CA ARG A 92 -5.06 -19.58 -5.93
C ARG A 92 -4.62 -19.31 -4.49
N ASP A 93 -3.39 -18.84 -4.33
CA ASP A 93 -2.77 -18.64 -3.01
C ASP A 93 -3.29 -17.37 -2.32
N PHE A 94 -3.75 -16.38 -3.10
CA PHE A 94 -4.30 -15.10 -2.65
C PHE A 94 -5.66 -14.78 -3.27
N PRO A 95 -6.70 -15.56 -2.96
CA PRO A 95 -8.03 -15.40 -3.58
C PRO A 95 -8.73 -14.09 -3.18
N LEU A 96 -8.32 -13.49 -2.03
CA LEU A 96 -8.90 -12.25 -1.50
C LEU A 96 -8.12 -10.99 -1.90
N ALA A 97 -7.12 -11.10 -2.78
CA ALA A 97 -6.41 -9.94 -3.28
C ALA A 97 -7.37 -9.02 -4.05
N SER A 98 -7.28 -7.71 -3.78
CA SER A 98 -8.08 -6.69 -4.46
C SER A 98 -7.63 -6.56 -5.91
N LYS A 99 -8.51 -6.86 -6.85
CA LYS A 99 -8.24 -6.91 -8.28
C LYS A 99 -9.33 -6.20 -9.07
N ASP A 100 -8.95 -5.68 -10.22
CA ASP A 100 -9.87 -5.15 -11.23
C ASP A 100 -10.59 -6.29 -12.00
N SER A 101 -11.44 -5.92 -12.94
CA SER A 101 -12.18 -6.86 -13.81
C SER A 101 -11.27 -7.68 -14.74
N GLN A 102 -10.03 -7.24 -14.95
CA GLN A 102 -9.02 -7.95 -15.75
C GLN A 102 -8.11 -8.84 -14.90
N GLY A 103 -8.31 -8.89 -13.58
CA GLY A 103 -7.50 -9.65 -12.63
C GLY A 103 -6.17 -9.00 -12.24
N ARG A 104 -5.95 -7.72 -12.57
CA ARG A 104 -4.79 -6.93 -12.15
C ARG A 104 -5.02 -6.44 -10.71
N LEU A 105 -3.95 -6.32 -9.92
CA LEU A 105 -4.04 -5.74 -8.58
C LEU A 105 -4.46 -4.27 -8.66
N LEU A 106 -5.40 -3.87 -7.82
CA LEU A 106 -5.76 -2.46 -7.67
C LEU A 106 -4.60 -1.68 -7.05
N VAL A 107 -4.31 -0.52 -7.60
CA VAL A 107 -3.21 0.36 -7.17
C VAL A 107 -3.68 1.79 -6.93
N GLY A 108 -3.19 2.38 -5.85
CA GLY A 108 -3.34 3.81 -5.57
C GLY A 108 -2.00 4.52 -5.64
N ALA A 109 -1.98 5.76 -6.11
CA ALA A 109 -0.77 6.55 -6.18
C ALA A 109 -0.94 7.95 -5.58
N ALA A 110 0.06 8.40 -4.81
CA ALA A 110 0.04 9.69 -4.15
C ALA A 110 0.38 10.82 -5.11
N VAL A 111 -0.36 11.93 -4.97
CA VAL A 111 -0.11 13.22 -5.60
C VAL A 111 -0.01 14.31 -4.54
N GLY A 112 0.81 15.32 -4.77
CA GLY A 112 0.89 16.53 -3.96
C GLY A 112 -0.18 17.54 -4.33
N VAL A 113 -0.07 18.75 -3.77
CA VAL A 113 -0.94 19.89 -4.06
C VAL A 113 -0.19 21.00 -4.80
N GLY A 114 1.04 20.73 -5.20
CA GLY A 114 1.96 21.64 -5.87
C GLY A 114 1.63 21.92 -7.35
N ALA A 115 2.54 22.59 -8.02
CA ALA A 115 2.39 22.95 -9.44
C ALA A 115 2.45 21.76 -10.40
N ASP A 116 2.97 20.62 -9.95
CA ASP A 116 3.11 19.38 -10.71
C ASP A 116 1.88 18.44 -10.61
N LEU A 117 0.85 18.86 -9.86
CA LEU A 117 -0.35 18.03 -9.58
C LEU A 117 -0.94 17.43 -10.85
N GLU A 118 -1.30 18.27 -11.84
CA GLU A 118 -1.94 17.79 -13.07
C GLU A 118 -1.00 16.92 -13.91
N GLY A 119 0.26 17.36 -14.06
CA GLY A 119 1.23 16.60 -14.85
C GLY A 119 1.46 15.20 -14.30
N ARG A 120 1.60 15.09 -12.97
CA ARG A 120 1.74 13.80 -12.30
C ARG A 120 0.45 12.97 -12.35
N ALA A 121 -0.71 13.59 -12.08
CA ALA A 121 -1.99 12.90 -12.13
C ALA A 121 -2.28 12.35 -13.53
N GLN A 122 -2.00 13.12 -14.61
CA GLN A 122 -2.15 12.64 -15.98
C GLN A 122 -1.32 11.41 -16.27
N LEU A 123 -0.03 11.41 -15.90
CA LEU A 123 0.85 10.24 -16.10
C LEU A 123 0.36 9.00 -15.34
N LEU A 124 -0.21 9.19 -14.15
CA LEU A 124 -0.77 8.09 -13.36
C LEU A 124 -2.05 7.55 -13.96
N VAL A 125 -2.93 8.42 -14.45
CA VAL A 125 -4.17 8.04 -15.14
C VAL A 125 -3.85 7.32 -16.45
N ASP A 126 -2.91 7.82 -17.24
CA ASP A 126 -2.44 7.17 -18.47
C ASP A 126 -1.80 5.79 -18.20
N SER A 127 -1.37 5.55 -16.95
CA SER A 127 -0.83 4.26 -16.48
C SER A 127 -1.88 3.38 -15.79
N ASP A 128 -3.17 3.64 -15.99
CA ASP A 128 -4.29 2.88 -15.42
C ASP A 128 -4.30 2.83 -13.86
N VAL A 129 -4.03 3.96 -13.19
CA VAL A 129 -4.16 4.02 -11.72
C VAL A 129 -5.63 3.90 -11.32
N ASP A 130 -5.92 3.09 -10.29
CA ASP A 130 -7.29 2.88 -9.80
C ASP A 130 -7.73 3.94 -8.78
N LEU A 131 -6.77 4.62 -8.11
CA LEU A 131 -7.05 5.58 -7.04
C LEU A 131 -5.95 6.64 -6.97
N LEU A 132 -6.33 7.92 -6.99
CA LEU A 132 -5.41 9.01 -6.66
C LEU A 132 -5.50 9.35 -5.17
N VAL A 133 -4.34 9.55 -4.53
CA VAL A 133 -4.25 9.86 -3.10
C VAL A 133 -3.68 11.25 -2.91
N VAL A 134 -4.51 12.22 -2.51
CA VAL A 134 -4.04 13.55 -2.08
C VAL A 134 -3.55 13.43 -0.65
N ASP A 135 -2.23 13.19 -0.49
CA ASP A 135 -1.59 12.85 0.78
C ASP A 135 -0.79 14.02 1.35
N THR A 136 -1.32 14.64 2.40
CA THR A 136 -0.72 15.82 3.04
C THR A 136 -0.65 15.66 4.56
N ALA A 137 0.25 16.39 5.22
CA ALA A 137 0.35 16.42 6.68
C ALA A 137 -0.89 17.09 7.32
N HIS A 138 -1.52 18.04 6.60
CA HIS A 138 -2.72 18.75 7.01
C HIS A 138 -3.70 18.85 5.84
N GLY A 139 -4.67 17.93 5.79
CA GLY A 139 -5.65 17.84 4.71
C GLY A 139 -6.69 18.96 4.70
N HIS A 140 -7.04 19.51 5.87
CA HIS A 140 -8.02 20.58 5.98
C HIS A 140 -7.40 21.95 5.64
N SER A 141 -6.99 22.11 4.39
CA SER A 141 -6.41 23.35 3.89
C SER A 141 -6.97 23.72 2.52
N ALA A 142 -7.00 25.03 2.21
CA ALA A 142 -7.50 25.52 0.94
C ALA A 142 -6.76 24.93 -0.28
N GLY A 143 -5.46 24.63 -0.14
CA GLY A 143 -4.66 23.99 -1.20
C GLY A 143 -5.12 22.57 -1.50
N VAL A 144 -5.41 21.79 -0.47
CA VAL A 144 -5.91 20.40 -0.60
C VAL A 144 -7.32 20.39 -1.19
N ILE A 145 -8.22 21.23 -0.70
CA ILE A 145 -9.59 21.36 -1.22
C ILE A 145 -9.57 21.69 -2.72
N LYS A 146 -8.77 22.68 -3.13
CA LYS A 146 -8.60 23.02 -4.55
C LYS A 146 -8.00 21.88 -5.37
N ALA A 147 -7.03 21.15 -4.83
CA ALA A 147 -6.41 20.00 -5.51
C ALA A 147 -7.44 18.90 -5.79
N ILE A 148 -8.28 18.55 -4.81
CA ILE A 148 -9.37 17.58 -4.97
C ILE A 148 -10.34 18.04 -6.06
N GLN A 149 -10.79 19.29 -6.02
CA GLN A 149 -11.69 19.85 -7.02
C GLN A 149 -11.12 19.83 -8.44
N ARG A 150 -9.80 20.14 -8.59
CA ARG A 150 -9.09 20.07 -9.86
C ARG A 150 -9.01 18.64 -10.39
N ILE A 151 -8.67 17.66 -9.54
CA ILE A 151 -8.63 16.26 -9.92
C ILE A 151 -10.01 15.79 -10.36
N HIS A 152 -11.03 16.04 -9.57
CA HIS A 152 -12.40 15.65 -9.88
C HIS A 152 -12.92 16.29 -11.17
N HIS A 153 -12.52 17.55 -11.47
CA HIS A 153 -12.89 18.24 -12.70
C HIS A 153 -12.24 17.61 -13.95
N HIS A 154 -10.95 17.24 -13.88
CA HIS A 154 -10.20 16.70 -15.03
C HIS A 154 -10.41 15.19 -15.23
N TRP A 155 -10.57 14.44 -14.14
CA TRP A 155 -10.71 12.97 -14.15
C TRP A 155 -11.86 12.54 -13.25
N PRO A 156 -13.12 12.81 -13.61
CA PRO A 156 -14.29 12.56 -12.75
C PRO A 156 -14.51 11.09 -12.41
N ASP A 157 -13.99 10.18 -13.23
CA ASP A 157 -14.13 8.73 -13.05
C ASP A 157 -13.03 8.12 -12.17
N VAL A 158 -11.98 8.89 -11.83
CA VAL A 158 -10.87 8.41 -10.98
C VAL A 158 -11.17 8.74 -9.52
N PRO A 159 -11.33 7.74 -8.65
CA PRO A 159 -11.58 7.98 -7.23
C PRO A 159 -10.44 8.74 -6.56
N VAL A 160 -10.77 9.59 -5.59
CA VAL A 160 -9.82 10.38 -4.81
C VAL A 160 -9.91 10.03 -3.32
N LEU A 161 -8.80 9.53 -2.76
CA LEU A 161 -8.59 9.46 -1.31
C LEU A 161 -7.89 10.75 -0.87
N ALA A 162 -8.43 11.44 0.12
CA ALA A 162 -7.85 12.69 0.61
C ALA A 162 -7.57 12.68 2.12
N GLY A 163 -6.52 13.35 2.53
CA GLY A 163 -6.12 13.50 3.94
C GLY A 163 -4.72 14.11 4.12
N ASN A 164 -4.27 14.20 5.37
CA ASN A 164 -4.90 13.64 6.58
C ASN A 164 -5.73 14.69 7.29
N VAL A 165 -6.85 14.28 7.82
CA VAL A 165 -7.72 15.08 8.69
C VAL A 165 -7.96 14.38 10.01
N VAL A 166 -8.46 15.10 11.02
CA VAL A 166 -8.76 14.56 12.36
C VAL A 166 -10.07 15.08 12.94
N THR A 167 -10.72 16.04 12.29
CA THR A 167 -11.97 16.65 12.75
C THR A 167 -13.13 16.36 11.81
N ALA A 168 -14.34 16.40 12.35
CA ALA A 168 -15.59 16.23 11.61
C ALA A 168 -15.71 17.25 10.46
N GLU A 169 -15.39 18.52 10.73
CA GLU A 169 -15.44 19.62 9.76
C GLU A 169 -14.44 19.37 8.62
N GLY A 170 -13.20 18.99 8.96
CA GLY A 170 -12.18 18.69 7.96
C GLY A 170 -12.59 17.54 7.04
N ALA A 171 -13.16 16.45 7.60
CA ALA A 171 -13.70 15.36 6.82
C ALA A 171 -14.84 15.82 5.89
N GLN A 172 -15.78 16.61 6.41
CA GLN A 172 -16.90 17.12 5.64
C GLN A 172 -16.45 18.00 4.47
N ASP A 173 -15.51 18.91 4.69
CA ASP A 173 -15.03 19.83 3.64
C ASP A 173 -14.31 19.09 2.51
N LEU A 174 -13.55 18.03 2.83
CA LEU A 174 -12.91 17.17 1.81
C LEU A 174 -13.96 16.38 1.00
N ILE A 175 -15.02 15.88 1.66
CA ILE A 175 -16.13 15.18 0.98
C ILE A 175 -16.86 16.12 0.03
N ILE A 176 -17.20 17.32 0.49
CA ILE A 176 -17.85 18.34 -0.35
C ILE A 176 -16.97 18.75 -1.53
N ALA A 177 -15.64 18.72 -1.36
CA ALA A 177 -14.69 18.99 -2.45
C ALA A 177 -14.63 17.88 -3.51
N GLY A 178 -15.19 16.69 -3.24
CA GLY A 178 -15.25 15.56 -4.17
C GLY A 178 -14.37 14.34 -3.77
N ALA A 179 -13.91 14.29 -2.51
CA ALA A 179 -13.18 13.10 -2.04
C ALA A 179 -14.11 11.88 -1.93
N ASN A 180 -13.66 10.73 -2.45
CA ASN A 180 -14.37 9.46 -2.42
C ASN A 180 -13.95 8.58 -1.22
N ALA A 181 -12.90 8.95 -0.51
CA ALA A 181 -12.45 8.34 0.74
C ALA A 181 -11.67 9.34 1.57
N ILE A 182 -11.70 9.19 2.90
CA ILE A 182 -11.05 10.09 3.85
C ILE A 182 -9.97 9.37 4.64
N LYS A 183 -8.75 9.93 4.65
CA LYS A 183 -7.63 9.41 5.44
C LYS A 183 -7.46 10.20 6.73
N VAL A 184 -7.53 9.49 7.87
CA VAL A 184 -7.64 10.08 9.21
C VAL A 184 -6.41 9.77 10.04
N GLY A 185 -5.77 10.82 10.54
CA GLY A 185 -4.65 10.70 11.48
C GLY A 185 -3.61 11.81 11.33
N VAL A 186 -3.34 12.54 12.40
CA VAL A 186 -2.26 13.55 12.49
C VAL A 186 -1.45 13.29 13.74
N GLY A 187 -0.14 13.09 13.55
CA GLY A 187 0.79 12.83 14.63
C GLY A 187 0.68 11.46 15.28
N ALA A 188 -0.06 10.50 14.69
CA ALA A 188 -0.26 9.16 15.22
C ALA A 188 0.84 8.16 14.84
N GLY A 189 1.66 8.46 13.82
CA GLY A 189 2.72 7.58 13.33
C GLY A 189 3.84 7.39 14.36
N SER A 190 4.45 6.20 14.39
CA SER A 190 5.50 5.82 15.36
C SER A 190 6.78 6.66 15.26
N ILE A 191 7.05 7.23 14.09
CA ILE A 191 8.22 8.08 13.79
C ILE A 191 7.82 9.54 13.53
N CYS A 192 6.56 9.89 13.84
CA CYS A 192 6.03 11.24 13.69
C CYS A 192 6.25 12.04 14.98
N THR A 193 6.78 13.26 14.87
CA THR A 193 7.00 14.19 15.99
C THR A 193 6.10 15.42 15.90
N THR A 194 5.15 15.48 14.97
CA THR A 194 4.24 16.62 14.78
C THR A 194 3.60 17.10 16.08
N ARG A 195 3.06 16.18 16.90
CA ARG A 195 2.42 16.54 18.16
C ARG A 195 3.36 17.20 19.17
N VAL A 196 4.64 16.85 19.14
CA VAL A 196 5.66 17.40 20.05
C VAL A 196 6.22 18.71 19.52
N ILE A 197 6.46 18.78 18.20
CA ILE A 197 7.10 19.93 17.58
C ILE A 197 6.13 21.07 17.31
N SER A 198 4.94 20.76 16.79
CA SER A 198 3.93 21.77 16.44
C SER A 198 2.79 21.90 17.46
N GLY A 199 2.65 20.95 18.39
CA GLY A 199 1.50 20.86 19.28
C GLY A 199 0.20 20.43 18.59
N ALA A 200 0.22 20.19 17.28
CA ALA A 200 -0.96 19.80 16.50
C ALA A 200 -1.15 18.29 16.49
N GLY A 201 -2.41 17.85 16.53
CA GLY A 201 -2.80 16.44 16.44
C GLY A 201 -3.99 16.11 17.31
N MET A 202 -4.48 14.88 17.18
CA MET A 202 -5.63 14.37 17.95
C MET A 202 -5.38 12.91 18.32
N PRO A 203 -5.84 12.41 19.48
CA PRO A 203 -5.84 10.97 19.78
C PRO A 203 -6.56 10.19 18.69
N GLN A 204 -5.93 9.11 18.19
CA GLN A 204 -6.36 8.47 16.94
C GLN A 204 -7.78 7.90 17.00
N VAL A 205 -8.18 7.28 18.12
CA VAL A 205 -9.53 6.73 18.29
C VAL A 205 -10.58 7.85 18.21
N THR A 206 -10.31 9.00 18.84
CA THR A 206 -11.18 10.18 18.77
C THR A 206 -11.30 10.71 17.36
N ALA A 207 -10.16 10.86 16.65
CA ALA A 207 -10.14 11.34 15.27
C ALA A 207 -10.95 10.43 14.34
N ILE A 208 -10.78 9.11 14.45
CA ILE A 208 -11.54 8.14 13.65
C ILE A 208 -13.04 8.29 13.94
N TYR A 209 -13.41 8.32 15.23
CA TYR A 209 -14.82 8.43 15.64
C TYR A 209 -15.48 9.70 15.12
N GLU A 210 -14.83 10.85 15.23
CA GLU A 210 -15.40 12.12 14.74
C GLU A 210 -15.52 12.17 13.23
N CYS A 211 -14.48 11.78 12.51
CA CYS A 211 -14.49 11.79 11.05
C CYS A 211 -15.50 10.78 10.47
N SER A 212 -15.57 9.57 11.03
CA SER A 212 -16.46 8.52 10.52
C SER A 212 -17.95 8.87 10.68
N ARG A 213 -18.32 9.54 11.78
CA ARG A 213 -19.71 9.97 11.98
C ARG A 213 -20.24 10.94 10.91
N VAL A 214 -19.33 11.68 10.30
CA VAL A 214 -19.66 12.55 9.16
C VAL A 214 -19.56 11.77 7.86
N ALA A 215 -18.45 11.09 7.61
CA ALA A 215 -18.18 10.39 6.35
C ALA A 215 -19.25 9.33 6.02
N HIS A 216 -19.69 8.54 6.99
CA HIS A 216 -20.71 7.52 6.77
C HIS A 216 -22.10 8.08 6.46
N LYS A 217 -22.39 9.36 6.74
CA LYS A 217 -23.65 10.00 6.28
C LYS A 217 -23.67 10.24 4.76
N TYR A 218 -22.50 10.22 4.15
CA TYR A 218 -22.29 10.39 2.70
C TYR A 218 -21.86 9.09 2.03
N ASP A 219 -21.91 7.95 2.73
CA ASP A 219 -21.41 6.65 2.27
C ASP A 219 -19.91 6.68 1.86
N ILE A 220 -19.12 7.55 2.51
CA ILE A 220 -17.70 7.73 2.24
C ILE A 220 -16.88 6.91 3.25
N PRO A 221 -16.00 5.98 2.78
CA PRO A 221 -15.16 5.17 3.65
C PRO A 221 -14.04 5.98 4.33
N VAL A 222 -13.67 5.52 5.53
CA VAL A 222 -12.64 6.11 6.38
C VAL A 222 -11.45 5.17 6.53
N ILE A 223 -10.25 5.67 6.22
CA ILE A 223 -8.99 4.97 6.41
C ILE A 223 -8.30 5.51 7.67
N ALA A 224 -8.12 4.65 8.68
CA ALA A 224 -7.36 4.99 9.89
C ALA A 224 -5.86 4.88 9.62
N ASP A 225 -5.17 6.02 9.59
CA ASP A 225 -3.74 6.11 9.29
C ASP A 225 -2.92 6.43 10.54
N GLY A 226 -2.12 5.46 10.97
CA GLY A 226 -1.22 5.58 12.13
C GLY A 226 -1.81 5.12 13.45
N GLY A 227 -0.93 4.98 14.46
CA GLY A 227 -1.30 4.62 15.85
C GLY A 227 -1.51 3.12 16.09
N ILE A 228 -1.42 2.28 15.06
CA ILE A 228 -1.60 0.82 15.16
C ILE A 228 -0.26 0.16 15.46
N LYS A 229 -0.18 -0.50 16.63
CA LYS A 229 1.00 -1.22 17.12
C LYS A 229 0.80 -2.74 17.16
N TYR A 230 -0.43 -3.18 17.36
CA TYR A 230 -0.83 -4.58 17.48
C TYR A 230 -2.07 -4.86 16.65
N SER A 231 -2.35 -6.12 16.35
CA SER A 231 -3.58 -6.53 15.66
C SER A 231 -4.86 -6.10 16.37
N GLY A 232 -4.84 -6.07 17.71
CA GLY A 232 -5.96 -5.58 18.50
C GLY A 232 -6.27 -4.09 18.29
N ASP A 233 -5.29 -3.28 17.86
CA ASP A 233 -5.54 -1.87 17.53
C ASP A 233 -6.29 -1.72 16.20
N ILE A 234 -6.16 -2.70 15.26
CA ILE A 234 -6.99 -2.79 14.05
C ILE A 234 -8.46 -2.96 14.44
N VAL A 235 -8.74 -3.87 15.37
CA VAL A 235 -10.11 -4.06 15.90
C VAL A 235 -10.66 -2.76 16.48
N LYS A 236 -9.87 -2.07 17.33
CA LYS A 236 -10.27 -0.79 17.94
C LYS A 236 -10.52 0.30 16.90
N ALA A 237 -9.69 0.37 15.84
CA ALA A 237 -9.88 1.33 14.77
C ALA A 237 -11.19 1.12 14.02
N ILE A 238 -11.53 -0.15 13.71
CA ILE A 238 -12.79 -0.51 13.06
C ILE A 238 -13.99 -0.23 13.96
N VAL A 239 -13.93 -0.59 15.26
CA VAL A 239 -14.99 -0.28 16.22
C VAL A 239 -15.18 1.23 16.38
N ALA A 240 -14.12 2.03 16.24
CA ALA A 240 -14.20 3.49 16.25
C ALA A 240 -14.83 4.09 14.98
N GLY A 241 -15.01 3.29 13.92
CA GLY A 241 -15.67 3.69 12.68
C GLY A 241 -14.79 3.64 11.44
N ALA A 242 -13.56 3.14 11.49
CA ALA A 242 -12.74 2.96 10.30
C ALA A 242 -13.26 1.79 9.44
N ASP A 243 -13.14 1.93 8.12
CA ASP A 243 -13.42 0.88 7.14
C ASP A 243 -12.15 0.12 6.75
N LEU A 244 -11.02 0.84 6.72
CA LEU A 244 -9.69 0.33 6.42
C LEU A 244 -8.66 0.90 7.41
N VAL A 245 -7.49 0.26 7.45
CA VAL A 245 -6.34 0.75 8.21
C VAL A 245 -5.13 0.91 7.30
N MET A 246 -4.36 1.99 7.49
CA MET A 246 -3.07 2.19 6.85
C MET A 246 -1.96 1.92 7.86
N LEU A 247 -1.05 1.02 7.52
CA LEU A 247 0.01 0.53 8.37
C LEU A 247 1.37 1.01 7.86
N GLY A 248 2.14 1.67 8.72
CA GLY A 248 3.52 2.10 8.44
C GLY A 248 4.54 1.19 9.14
N SER A 249 4.83 1.47 10.41
CA SER A 249 5.89 0.80 11.19
C SER A 249 5.71 -0.71 11.31
N LEU A 250 4.49 -1.22 11.33
CA LEU A 250 4.24 -2.65 11.37
C LEU A 250 4.80 -3.37 10.14
N LEU A 251 4.76 -2.73 8.97
CA LEU A 251 5.23 -3.29 7.71
C LEU A 251 6.67 -2.89 7.37
N ALA A 252 7.23 -1.87 8.04
CA ALA A 252 8.56 -1.35 7.73
C ALA A 252 9.70 -2.36 7.93
N GLY A 253 9.55 -3.30 8.88
CA GLY A 253 10.52 -4.35 9.18
C GLY A 253 10.42 -5.62 8.31
N LEU A 254 9.53 -5.64 7.32
CA LEU A 254 9.31 -6.81 6.49
C LEU A 254 10.35 -6.94 5.37
N GLU A 255 10.53 -8.17 4.87
CA GLU A 255 11.46 -8.48 3.79
C GLU A 255 11.19 -7.63 2.54
N GLU A 256 9.92 -7.46 2.18
CA GLU A 256 9.48 -6.72 1.00
C GLU A 256 9.53 -5.19 1.16
N SER A 257 9.75 -4.67 2.37
CA SER A 257 9.91 -3.23 2.60
C SER A 257 11.22 -2.72 1.97
N PRO A 258 11.23 -1.51 1.36
CA PRO A 258 12.40 -1.00 0.65
C PRO A 258 13.57 -0.54 1.54
N GLY A 259 13.38 -0.43 2.87
CA GLY A 259 14.44 -0.06 3.80
C GLY A 259 15.63 -1.02 3.75
N GLU A 260 16.85 -0.51 3.87
CA GLU A 260 18.06 -1.35 3.90
C GLU A 260 18.08 -2.26 5.12
N GLU A 261 18.55 -3.49 4.92
CA GLU A 261 18.74 -4.43 6.03
C GLU A 261 20.08 -4.16 6.69
N VAL A 262 20.07 -3.97 8.00
CA VAL A 262 21.25 -3.65 8.81
C VAL A 262 21.39 -4.67 9.94
N LEU A 263 22.60 -5.20 10.10
CA LEU A 263 22.96 -6.02 11.25
C LEU A 263 23.43 -5.11 12.39
N PHE A 264 22.74 -5.16 13.53
CA PHE A 264 23.09 -4.36 14.71
C PHE A 264 22.96 -5.23 15.97
N GLU A 265 23.99 -5.28 16.79
CA GLU A 265 24.06 -6.09 18.02
C GLU A 265 23.63 -7.56 17.81
N GLY A 266 24.05 -8.15 16.69
CA GLY A 266 23.73 -9.54 16.34
C GLY A 266 22.29 -9.80 15.89
N ARG A 267 21.48 -8.76 15.70
CA ARG A 267 20.09 -8.83 15.24
C ARG A 267 19.91 -8.09 13.91
N ARG A 268 18.97 -8.55 13.08
CA ARG A 268 18.61 -7.88 11.82
C ARG A 268 17.57 -6.79 12.07
N PHE A 269 17.81 -5.64 11.46
CA PHE A 269 16.91 -4.48 11.46
C PHE A 269 16.72 -4.01 10.02
N LYS A 270 15.68 -3.21 9.79
CA LYS A 270 15.50 -2.46 8.55
C LYS A 270 15.46 -0.97 8.86
N GLU A 271 16.09 -0.18 7.99
CA GLU A 271 16.00 1.27 8.09
C GLU A 271 14.58 1.74 7.84
N TYR A 272 14.13 2.69 8.63
CA TYR A 272 12.79 3.26 8.55
C TYR A 272 12.84 4.76 8.84
N ARG A 273 12.30 5.56 7.93
CA ARG A 273 12.29 7.03 8.07
C ARG A 273 10.89 7.59 7.91
N GLY A 274 10.59 8.63 8.71
CA GLY A 274 9.35 9.40 8.60
C GLY A 274 9.36 10.31 7.38
N MET A 275 8.20 10.52 6.77
CA MET A 275 8.04 11.46 5.66
C MET A 275 8.38 12.91 6.05
N GLY A 276 8.25 13.26 7.34
CA GLY A 276 8.66 14.54 7.92
C GLY A 276 10.09 14.54 8.49
N SER A 277 10.90 13.51 8.27
CA SER A 277 12.31 13.50 8.64
C SER A 277 13.13 14.41 7.72
N LEU A 278 14.28 14.86 8.20
CA LEU A 278 15.15 15.77 7.44
C LEU A 278 15.54 15.18 6.07
N GLY A 279 15.91 13.89 6.03
CA GLY A 279 16.28 13.21 4.80
C GLY A 279 15.11 13.04 3.82
N ALA A 280 13.89 12.78 4.32
CA ALA A 280 12.70 12.70 3.46
C ALA A 280 12.28 14.09 2.94
N MET A 281 12.39 15.13 3.75
CA MET A 281 12.05 16.52 3.37
C MET A 281 13.05 17.13 2.37
N GLN A 282 14.23 16.56 2.21
CA GLN A 282 15.18 16.93 1.14
C GLN A 282 14.80 16.35 -0.23
N GLY A 283 13.86 15.39 -0.27
CA GLY A 283 13.32 14.73 -1.45
C GLY A 283 11.80 14.89 -1.59
N TYR A 284 11.11 13.81 -1.92
CA TYR A 284 9.65 13.77 -2.16
C TYR A 284 8.76 14.13 -0.96
N GLY A 285 9.28 14.07 0.28
CA GLY A 285 8.53 14.46 1.48
C GLY A 285 8.24 15.97 1.61
N ARG A 286 8.86 16.79 0.77
CA ARG A 286 8.79 18.25 0.82
C ARG A 286 7.37 18.79 0.60
N ASP A 287 6.67 18.24 -0.39
CA ASP A 287 5.33 18.69 -0.77
C ASP A 287 4.27 18.34 0.29
N ARG A 288 4.47 17.24 1.01
CA ARG A 288 3.57 16.79 2.07
C ARG A 288 3.48 17.78 3.25
N TYR A 289 4.56 18.53 3.53
CA TYR A 289 4.69 19.43 4.67
C TYR A 289 4.62 20.92 4.29
N ALA A 290 4.11 21.25 3.11
CA ALA A 290 4.00 22.62 2.59
C ALA A 290 5.34 23.42 2.64
N SER A 291 6.47 22.72 2.69
CA SER A 291 7.82 23.32 2.79
C SER A 291 8.50 23.50 1.43
N ALA A 292 7.79 23.28 0.33
CA ALA A 292 8.31 23.34 -1.03
C ALA A 292 8.98 24.68 -1.38
N GLN A 293 8.54 25.77 -0.76
CA GLN A 293 9.08 27.13 -0.97
C GLN A 293 10.22 27.52 -0.02
N MET A 294 10.51 26.69 1.00
CA MET A 294 11.59 26.99 1.97
C MET A 294 12.94 26.44 1.51
N GLY A 295 13.99 27.21 1.65
CA GLY A 295 15.37 26.73 1.44
C GLY A 295 15.72 25.60 2.41
N SER A 296 16.57 24.66 2.00
CA SER A 296 16.94 23.45 2.77
C SER A 296 17.48 23.74 4.19
N SER A 297 18.02 24.93 4.43
CA SER A 297 18.54 25.37 5.74
C SER A 297 17.49 25.85 6.73
N LYS A 298 16.19 25.93 6.33
CA LYS A 298 15.09 26.42 7.17
C LYS A 298 14.00 25.39 7.40
N LEU A 299 14.26 24.11 7.11
CA LEU A 299 13.30 23.04 7.35
C LEU A 299 13.18 22.73 8.85
N VAL A 300 11.95 22.59 9.32
CA VAL A 300 11.63 22.10 10.68
C VAL A 300 11.11 20.68 10.55
N PRO A 301 11.91 19.65 10.91
CA PRO A 301 11.46 18.26 10.79
C PRO A 301 10.36 17.94 11.78
N GLU A 302 9.35 17.23 11.32
CA GLU A 302 8.24 16.67 12.12
C GLU A 302 8.26 15.14 12.11
N GLY A 303 9.40 14.52 11.92
CA GLY A 303 9.63 13.09 11.92
C GLY A 303 11.08 12.74 12.13
N ILE A 304 11.31 11.50 12.54
CA ILE A 304 12.64 10.96 12.82
C ILE A 304 13.02 9.87 11.80
N GLU A 305 14.29 9.54 11.77
CA GLU A 305 14.86 8.37 11.11
C GLU A 305 15.34 7.38 12.15
N GLY A 306 15.16 6.11 11.89
CA GLY A 306 15.52 5.06 12.83
C GLY A 306 15.54 3.70 12.15
N ARG A 307 15.51 2.66 12.95
CA ARG A 307 15.46 1.28 12.49
C ARG A 307 14.40 0.50 13.26
N VAL A 308 13.82 -0.48 12.58
CA VAL A 308 12.83 -1.39 13.16
C VAL A 308 13.35 -2.83 13.08
N PRO A 309 13.02 -3.71 14.03
CA PRO A 309 13.39 -5.11 13.95
C PRO A 309 12.89 -5.75 12.65
N TYR A 310 13.72 -6.61 12.05
CA TYR A 310 13.30 -7.44 10.92
C TYR A 310 12.24 -8.45 11.37
N LYS A 311 11.15 -8.58 10.61
CA LYS A 311 9.96 -9.36 10.97
C LYS A 311 9.65 -10.51 10.00
N GLY A 312 10.48 -10.76 9.00
CA GLY A 312 10.24 -11.81 8.00
C GLY A 312 9.30 -11.35 6.88
N SER A 313 8.59 -12.31 6.28
CA SER A 313 7.77 -12.09 5.10
C SER A 313 6.45 -11.36 5.39
N LEU A 314 5.99 -10.55 4.43
CA LEU A 314 4.67 -9.91 4.46
C LEU A 314 3.55 -10.95 4.66
N ARG A 315 3.64 -12.07 3.96
CA ARG A 315 2.63 -13.15 4.02
C ARG A 315 2.38 -13.63 5.45
N ASP A 316 3.45 -13.98 6.15
CA ASP A 316 3.36 -14.54 7.49
C ASP A 316 2.92 -13.48 8.51
N TYR A 317 3.40 -12.26 8.32
CA TYR A 317 3.06 -11.17 9.20
C TYR A 317 1.59 -10.73 9.06
N VAL A 318 1.09 -10.57 7.83
CA VAL A 318 -0.33 -10.25 7.57
C VAL A 318 -1.25 -11.36 8.08
N PHE A 319 -0.83 -12.63 7.97
CA PHE A 319 -1.57 -13.75 8.57
C PHE A 319 -1.79 -13.56 10.07
N GLN A 320 -0.76 -13.12 10.82
CA GLN A 320 -0.87 -12.82 12.26
C GLN A 320 -1.81 -11.63 12.52
N LEU A 321 -1.71 -10.56 11.73
CA LEU A 321 -2.57 -9.38 11.89
C LEU A 321 -4.05 -9.73 11.65
N VAL A 322 -4.34 -10.44 10.57
CA VAL A 322 -5.71 -10.89 10.23
C VAL A 322 -6.21 -11.92 11.25
N GLY A 323 -5.34 -12.80 11.74
CA GLY A 323 -5.65 -13.73 12.81
C GLY A 323 -6.09 -13.01 14.09
N GLY A 324 -5.37 -11.97 14.50
CA GLY A 324 -5.74 -11.14 15.64
C GLY A 324 -7.07 -10.38 15.45
N LEU A 325 -7.33 -9.86 14.24
CA LEU A 325 -8.63 -9.24 13.92
C LEU A 325 -9.76 -10.26 14.05
N ARG A 326 -9.61 -11.45 13.47
CA ARG A 326 -10.61 -12.52 13.58
C ARG A 326 -10.85 -12.98 15.03
N SER A 327 -9.79 -13.06 15.83
CA SER A 327 -9.93 -13.34 17.27
C SER A 327 -10.75 -12.25 17.98
N GLY A 328 -10.49 -10.98 17.68
CA GLY A 328 -11.25 -9.84 18.20
C GLY A 328 -12.73 -9.90 17.81
N MET A 329 -13.03 -10.26 16.56
CA MET A 329 -14.40 -10.48 16.09
C MET A 329 -15.08 -11.64 16.86
N GLY A 330 -14.36 -12.75 17.06
CA GLY A 330 -14.84 -13.89 17.83
C GLY A 330 -15.17 -13.54 19.28
N TYR A 331 -14.30 -12.82 19.98
CA TYR A 331 -14.56 -12.34 21.35
C TYR A 331 -15.75 -11.37 21.42
N ALA A 332 -15.93 -10.55 20.40
CA ALA A 332 -17.05 -9.62 20.29
C ALA A 332 -18.36 -10.28 19.86
N GLY A 333 -18.34 -11.54 19.41
CA GLY A 333 -19.51 -12.28 18.94
C GLY A 333 -20.07 -11.77 17.62
N VAL A 334 -19.23 -11.18 16.73
CA VAL A 334 -19.64 -10.60 15.44
C VAL A 334 -19.04 -11.39 14.28
N GLN A 335 -19.76 -11.43 13.14
CA GLN A 335 -19.38 -12.25 11.99
C GLN A 335 -18.62 -11.45 10.91
N ASP A 336 -18.78 -10.13 10.89
CA ASP A 336 -18.22 -9.23 9.88
C ASP A 336 -17.75 -7.90 10.48
N LEU A 337 -17.14 -7.06 9.64
CA LEU A 337 -16.62 -5.75 10.05
C LEU A 337 -17.76 -4.76 10.36
N GLU A 338 -18.90 -4.91 9.73
CA GLU A 338 -20.08 -4.09 10.04
C GLU A 338 -20.57 -4.34 11.46
N GLY A 339 -20.62 -5.61 11.89
CA GLY A 339 -20.90 -5.99 13.27
C GLY A 339 -19.91 -5.37 14.26
N LEU A 340 -18.61 -5.32 13.93
CA LEU A 340 -17.61 -4.62 14.77
C LEU A 340 -17.95 -3.14 14.93
N ARG A 341 -18.32 -2.45 13.86
CA ARG A 341 -18.66 -1.01 13.90
C ARG A 341 -19.95 -0.70 14.65
N THR A 342 -20.96 -1.53 14.50
CA THR A 342 -22.32 -1.21 14.94
C THR A 342 -22.71 -1.83 16.27
N GLN A 343 -22.16 -2.98 16.63
CA GLN A 343 -22.58 -3.75 17.81
C GLN A 343 -21.58 -3.70 18.98
N VAL A 344 -20.31 -3.36 18.70
CA VAL A 344 -19.24 -3.39 19.71
C VAL A 344 -18.99 -2.00 20.31
N LYS A 345 -18.65 -1.95 21.58
CA LYS A 345 -18.40 -0.70 22.32
C LYS A 345 -17.00 -0.69 22.90
N LEU A 346 -16.29 0.41 22.69
CA LEU A 346 -15.02 0.67 23.37
C LEU A 346 -15.24 1.04 24.83
N ARG A 347 -14.29 0.67 25.68
CA ARG A 347 -14.21 1.10 27.08
C ARG A 347 -12.93 1.89 27.30
N ARG A 348 -13.06 3.03 27.96
CA ARG A 348 -11.90 3.80 28.41
C ARG A 348 -11.28 3.09 29.60
N ILE A 349 -9.95 2.94 29.59
CA ILE A 349 -9.16 2.39 30.72
C ILE A 349 -8.19 3.43 31.24
N THR A 350 -7.66 3.19 32.43
CA THR A 350 -6.57 3.97 33.03
C THR A 350 -5.21 3.40 32.68
N ASN A 351 -4.13 4.06 33.07
CA ASN A 351 -2.78 3.51 32.95
C ASN A 351 -2.61 2.18 33.70
N ALA A 352 -3.27 2.00 34.87
CA ALA A 352 -3.27 0.71 35.54
C ALA A 352 -3.91 -0.39 34.71
N GLY A 353 -5.07 -0.10 34.10
CA GLY A 353 -5.70 -1.06 33.15
C GLY A 353 -4.86 -1.31 31.89
N LEU A 354 -4.03 -0.35 31.45
CA LEU A 354 -3.09 -0.59 30.35
C LEU A 354 -1.99 -1.58 30.76
N ILE A 355 -1.42 -1.44 31.96
CA ILE A 355 -0.42 -2.37 32.52
C ILE A 355 -1.02 -3.77 32.67
N GLU A 356 -2.22 -3.89 33.23
CA GLU A 356 -2.97 -5.15 33.33
C GLU A 356 -3.23 -5.82 31.99
N SER A 357 -3.42 -5.04 30.92
CA SER A 357 -3.68 -5.55 29.56
C SER A 357 -2.45 -6.14 28.88
N HIS A 358 -1.26 -5.92 29.40
CA HIS A 358 -0.01 -6.51 28.93
C HIS A 358 0.45 -7.63 29.87
N PRO A 359 1.30 -8.59 29.40
CA PRO A 359 1.93 -9.53 30.31
C PRO A 359 2.64 -8.78 31.44
N HIS A 360 2.30 -9.09 32.68
CA HIS A 360 2.86 -8.47 33.90
C HIS A 360 3.25 -9.56 34.89
N ASP A 361 4.12 -9.22 35.83
CA ASP A 361 4.62 -10.11 36.90
C ASP A 361 5.30 -11.41 36.40
N VAL A 362 5.79 -11.41 35.15
CA VAL A 362 6.50 -12.54 34.52
C VAL A 362 7.70 -12.05 33.73
N ILE A 363 8.73 -12.88 33.61
CA ILE A 363 9.84 -12.67 32.70
C ILE A 363 9.56 -13.45 31.42
N ILE A 364 9.46 -12.75 30.28
CA ILE A 364 9.24 -13.39 28.99
C ILE A 364 10.51 -14.12 28.57
N THR A 365 10.44 -15.45 28.50
CA THR A 365 11.57 -16.31 28.08
C THR A 365 11.47 -16.68 26.59
N LYS A 366 10.28 -16.55 25.98
CA LYS A 366 10.05 -16.79 24.56
C LYS A 366 8.99 -15.82 24.05
N GLU A 367 9.37 -14.96 23.11
CA GLU A 367 8.45 -14.01 22.46
C GLU A 367 7.45 -14.74 21.57
N ALA A 368 6.22 -14.23 21.54
CA ALA A 368 5.22 -14.66 20.56
C ALA A 368 5.46 -13.91 19.22
N PRO A 369 5.15 -14.51 18.06
CA PRO A 369 5.39 -13.88 16.77
C PRO A 369 4.60 -12.58 16.56
N ASN A 370 3.52 -12.39 17.30
CA ASN A 370 2.61 -11.25 17.25
C ASN A 370 2.69 -10.33 18.49
N TYR A 371 3.59 -10.60 19.42
CA TYR A 371 3.82 -9.77 20.60
C TYR A 371 5.31 -9.61 20.88
N GLN A 372 5.80 -8.40 20.83
CA GLN A 372 7.17 -8.02 21.19
C GLN A 372 7.12 -6.95 22.28
N VAL A 373 7.96 -7.09 23.29
CA VAL A 373 8.16 -6.06 24.31
C VAL A 373 8.96 -4.93 23.65
N ASN A 374 8.37 -3.75 23.52
CA ASN A 374 9.13 -2.55 23.16
C ASN A 374 10.09 -2.25 24.33
N GLN A 375 11.37 -2.49 24.09
CA GLN A 375 12.45 -2.02 24.98
C GLN A 375 12.67 -0.54 24.79
#